data_d6494acaa393fc5419dd9c6809dc5b84
#
_entry.id   d6494acaa393fc5419dd9c6809dc5b84
#
_cell.length_a   1.000
_cell.length_b   1.000
_cell.length_c   1.000
_cell.angle_alpha   90.00
_cell.angle_beta   90.00
_cell.angle_gamma   90.00
#
_symmetry.space_group_name_H-M   'P 1'
#
loop_
_entity.id
_entity.type
_entity.pdbx_description
1 polymer ?
#
loop_
_entity_poly.entity_id
_entity_poly.type
_entity_poly.pdbx_seq_one_letter_code
_entity_poly.pdbx_strand_id
1 'polypeptide(L)'
;MVKKNNSNKKTNNKKTNNKKTNNKKTNNKKTNNKKTAIIVIICAIISVFVFAMMLTSNSETSVSSTKTIPTMSDYVDNLSNSHTYFIPQTNSIFDHFLTYNDFTRYHNGNPSPNDGIRITFNESYDTQSILDLKPNDGTVVIYPVFTSAAYKTPGFYDYYAGKCDETCVTDISFENPEFQFTSSGASAQILYLLGYDFLTDIHVDKNPEILEKYDTVILLHNEYVTKKEFDAISNHPNLIFLNPNALYAEIDVNYDDNTMTLIRGHDYPPENPVANGFGYAIEEKFHEYEYELECLDWKFVEIENGFHLNCYPESIIVNNLEILKKMKEL
;
A
#
# COMPACT_ATOMS: atom_id res chain seq x y z
N MET A 1 -54.78 -27.71 0.77
CA MET A 1 -55.59 -27.40 -0.44
C MET A 1 -54.64 -26.86 -1.47
N VAL A 2 -54.24 -27.72 -2.45
CA VAL A 2 -54.81 -27.84 -3.82
C VAL A 2 -54.41 -26.57 -4.67
N LYS A 3 -53.69 -26.66 -5.78
CA LYS A 3 -53.25 -27.60 -6.87
C LYS A 3 -52.24 -26.82 -7.71
N LYS A 4 -51.09 -27.32 -8.20
CA LYS A 4 -50.80 -28.02 -9.47
C LYS A 4 -51.36 -27.40 -10.76
N ASN A 5 -50.46 -27.08 -11.68
CA ASN A 5 -50.36 -27.55 -13.09
C ASN A 5 -49.24 -26.78 -13.82
N ASN A 6 -48.21 -27.32 -14.34
CA ASN A 6 -47.93 -28.23 -15.48
C ASN A 6 -48.43 -27.77 -16.86
N SER A 7 -47.50 -27.56 -17.80
CA SER A 7 -47.40 -28.16 -19.12
C SER A 7 -46.38 -27.41 -20.00
N ASN A 8 -45.27 -27.95 -20.42
CA ASN A 8 -45.00 -28.87 -21.56
C ASN A 8 -45.44 -28.38 -22.96
N LYS A 9 -44.45 -28.24 -23.85
CA LYS A 9 -44.35 -28.78 -25.24
C LYS A 9 -43.20 -28.02 -25.96
N LYS A 10 -42.13 -28.67 -26.33
CA LYS A 10 -41.80 -29.66 -27.42
C LYS A 10 -41.95 -29.14 -28.86
N THR A 11 -40.87 -29.35 -29.57
CA THR A 11 -40.66 -29.80 -31.00
C THR A 11 -40.49 -28.67 -32.02
N ASN A 12 -39.64 -28.75 -33.05
CA ASN A 12 -38.94 -29.78 -33.82
C ASN A 12 -38.01 -29.13 -34.83
N ASN A 13 -36.91 -29.80 -35.09
CA ASN A 13 -36.23 -30.08 -36.35
C ASN A 13 -36.56 -29.34 -37.68
N LYS A 14 -35.49 -28.98 -38.44
CA LYS A 14 -35.26 -29.55 -39.77
C LYS A 14 -33.85 -29.27 -40.34
N LYS A 15 -33.26 -30.37 -40.77
CA LYS A 15 -32.10 -30.52 -41.66
C LYS A 15 -32.44 -30.04 -43.07
N THR A 16 -31.41 -29.71 -43.86
CA THR A 16 -31.11 -30.15 -45.23
C THR A 16 -29.92 -29.36 -45.77
N ASN A 17 -28.83 -29.94 -46.06
CA ASN A 17 -28.30 -30.72 -47.16
C ASN A 17 -27.87 -29.91 -48.45
N ASN A 18 -26.58 -30.13 -48.74
CA ASN A 18 -25.94 -30.44 -50.05
C ASN A 18 -25.74 -29.33 -51.10
N LYS A 19 -24.55 -29.16 -51.66
CA LYS A 19 -23.84 -29.92 -52.71
C LYS A 19 -22.66 -29.11 -53.28
N LYS A 20 -21.51 -29.69 -53.27
CA LYS A 20 -20.56 -30.08 -54.37
C LYS A 20 -20.54 -29.22 -55.62
N THR A 21 -19.35 -28.82 -56.08
CA THR A 21 -18.67 -29.07 -57.31
C THR A 21 -17.32 -28.38 -57.38
N ASN A 22 -16.26 -29.05 -57.45
CA ASN A 22 -15.40 -29.62 -58.51
C ASN A 22 -14.62 -28.61 -59.38
N ASN A 23 -13.32 -28.81 -59.29
CA ASN A 23 -12.26 -28.82 -60.30
C ASN A 23 -11.98 -27.60 -61.21
N LYS A 24 -10.70 -27.13 -61.16
CA LYS A 24 -9.81 -27.26 -62.36
C LYS A 24 -8.33 -27.07 -61.95
N LYS A 25 -7.55 -28.09 -62.22
CA LYS A 25 -6.10 -28.06 -62.35
C LYS A 25 -5.72 -27.25 -63.59
N THR A 26 -4.64 -26.43 -63.44
CA THR A 26 -3.70 -26.29 -64.57
C THR A 26 -2.31 -25.93 -64.00
N ASN A 27 -1.36 -26.66 -64.58
CA ASN A 27 0.07 -26.62 -64.36
C ASN A 27 0.68 -25.25 -64.71
N ASN A 28 1.66 -24.79 -63.95
CA ASN A 28 2.87 -24.19 -64.51
C ASN A 28 4.06 -24.45 -63.60
N LYS A 29 4.94 -25.26 -64.14
CA LYS A 29 6.22 -25.65 -63.54
C LYS A 29 7.33 -24.80 -64.19
N LYS A 30 8.36 -24.47 -63.45
CA LYS A 30 9.63 -23.87 -63.82
C LYS A 30 9.71 -22.34 -63.92
N THR A 31 10.08 -21.72 -62.77
CA THR A 31 11.13 -20.69 -62.65
C THR A 31 11.23 -20.17 -61.22
N ASN A 32 11.70 -20.93 -60.23
CA ASN A 32 11.84 -20.40 -58.90
C ASN A 32 13.03 -20.97 -58.06
N ASN A 33 13.95 -21.72 -58.66
CA ASN A 33 15.03 -22.30 -57.87
C ASN A 33 16.13 -21.29 -57.46
N LYS A 34 16.25 -20.13 -58.10
CA LYS A 34 17.23 -19.10 -57.71
C LYS A 34 16.72 -18.17 -56.62
N LYS A 35 15.43 -17.83 -56.58
CA LYS A 35 14.84 -16.97 -55.55
C LYS A 35 14.72 -17.69 -54.20
N THR A 36 14.41 -18.97 -54.21
CA THR A 36 14.33 -19.80 -52.99
C THR A 36 15.70 -19.99 -52.34
N ALA A 37 16.77 -20.16 -53.10
CA ALA A 37 18.12 -20.26 -52.55
C ALA A 37 18.59 -18.97 -51.89
N ILE A 38 18.27 -17.79 -52.43
CA ILE A 38 18.61 -16.48 -51.86
C ILE A 38 17.84 -16.23 -50.56
N ILE A 39 16.55 -16.62 -50.51
CA ILE A 39 15.74 -16.46 -49.27
C ILE A 39 16.26 -17.36 -48.16
N VAL A 40 16.65 -18.60 -48.45
CA VAL A 40 17.22 -19.52 -47.44
C VAL A 40 18.56 -19.01 -46.89
N ILE A 41 19.42 -18.41 -47.73
CA ILE A 41 20.69 -17.83 -47.33
C ILE A 41 20.46 -16.59 -46.45
N ILE A 42 19.50 -15.72 -46.78
CA ILE A 42 19.16 -14.55 -45.97
C ILE A 42 18.58 -14.96 -44.60
N CYS A 43 17.70 -15.96 -44.57
CA CYS A 43 17.16 -16.48 -43.28
C CYS A 43 18.25 -17.14 -42.42
N ALA A 44 19.24 -17.82 -43.00
CA ALA A 44 20.36 -18.40 -42.28
C ALA A 44 21.29 -17.32 -41.69
N ILE A 45 21.53 -16.23 -42.44
CA ILE A 45 22.34 -15.10 -41.94
C ILE A 45 21.62 -14.36 -40.82
N ILE A 46 20.31 -14.15 -40.94
CA ILE A 46 19.52 -13.51 -39.86
C ILE A 46 19.49 -14.37 -38.60
N SER A 47 19.32 -15.69 -38.72
CA SER A 47 19.34 -16.60 -37.57
C SER A 47 20.71 -16.65 -36.87
N VAL A 48 21.82 -16.59 -37.61
CA VAL A 48 23.17 -16.50 -37.01
C VAL A 48 23.39 -15.16 -36.31
N PHE A 49 22.86 -14.05 -36.88
CA PHE A 49 22.98 -12.73 -36.26
C PHE A 49 22.13 -12.63 -34.99
N VAL A 50 20.91 -13.17 -34.97
CA VAL A 50 20.04 -13.25 -33.79
C VAL A 50 20.65 -14.14 -32.71
N PHE A 51 21.26 -15.27 -33.10
CA PHE A 51 21.94 -16.18 -32.18
C PHE A 51 23.24 -15.56 -31.63
N ALA A 52 24.00 -14.82 -32.44
CA ALA A 52 25.15 -14.05 -31.97
C ALA A 52 24.76 -12.91 -31.04
N MET A 53 23.65 -12.21 -31.29
CA MET A 53 23.10 -11.20 -30.34
C MET A 53 22.61 -11.83 -29.04
N MET A 54 22.05 -13.04 -29.07
CA MET A 54 21.68 -13.76 -27.83
C MET A 54 22.89 -14.25 -27.03
N LEU A 55 24.02 -14.55 -27.69
CA LEU A 55 25.25 -14.95 -27.00
C LEU A 55 26.05 -13.76 -26.43
N THR A 56 25.87 -12.55 -26.97
CA THR A 56 26.49 -11.33 -26.43
C THR A 56 25.67 -10.64 -25.34
N SER A 57 24.39 -11.04 -25.14
CA SER A 57 23.54 -10.51 -24.06
C SER A 57 23.69 -11.26 -22.71
N ASN A 58 24.51 -12.32 -22.65
CA ASN A 58 24.78 -13.08 -21.43
C ASN A 58 26.14 -12.77 -20.79
N SER A 59 26.66 -11.56 -20.94
CA SER A 59 27.60 -11.04 -19.94
C SER A 59 26.74 -10.46 -18.82
N GLU A 60 26.25 -11.29 -17.91
CA GLU A 60 25.87 -10.88 -16.59
C GLU A 60 27.09 -10.25 -15.91
N THR A 61 27.30 -8.97 -16.12
CA THR A 61 27.85 -8.15 -15.08
C THR A 61 26.85 -8.27 -13.94
N SER A 62 27.20 -9.03 -12.92
CA SER A 62 26.61 -8.93 -11.60
C SER A 62 26.89 -7.52 -11.07
N VAL A 63 26.13 -6.54 -11.57
CA VAL A 63 25.91 -5.31 -10.86
C VAL A 63 25.11 -5.76 -9.64
N SER A 64 25.75 -5.82 -8.49
CA SER A 64 25.05 -5.80 -7.22
C SER A 64 24.12 -4.57 -7.28
N SER A 65 22.89 -4.80 -7.69
CA SER A 65 21.85 -3.81 -7.61
C SER A 65 21.61 -3.65 -6.11
N THR A 66 22.22 -2.64 -5.53
CA THR A 66 21.73 -2.12 -4.25
C THR A 66 20.27 -1.81 -4.46
N LYS A 67 19.40 -2.69 -3.94
CA LYS A 67 17.95 -2.54 -4.01
C LYS A 67 17.63 -1.18 -3.41
N THR A 68 17.20 -0.22 -4.22
CA THR A 68 16.86 1.11 -3.74
C THR A 68 15.64 1.00 -2.83
N ILE A 69 15.66 1.73 -1.72
CA ILE A 69 14.50 1.79 -0.82
C ILE A 69 13.41 2.55 -1.56
N PRO A 70 12.18 1.97 -1.70
CA PRO A 70 11.09 2.67 -2.35
C PRO A 70 10.72 3.94 -1.60
N THR A 71 10.39 4.99 -2.34
CA THR A 71 9.95 6.28 -1.84
C THR A 71 8.43 6.35 -1.76
N MET A 72 7.90 7.38 -1.09
CA MET A 72 6.46 7.64 -1.06
C MET A 72 5.88 7.81 -2.45
N SER A 73 6.61 8.44 -3.39
CA SER A 73 6.19 8.57 -4.79
C SER A 73 5.99 7.22 -5.46
N ASP A 74 6.92 6.27 -5.26
CA ASP A 74 6.81 4.93 -5.86
C ASP A 74 5.54 4.21 -5.39
N TYR A 75 5.15 4.40 -4.13
CA TYR A 75 3.93 3.82 -3.57
C TYR A 75 2.66 4.47 -4.11
N VAL A 76 2.61 5.81 -4.18
CA VAL A 76 1.43 6.56 -4.68
C VAL A 76 1.20 6.30 -6.16
N ASP A 77 2.25 6.21 -6.97
CA ASP A 77 2.14 5.95 -8.41
C ASP A 77 1.53 4.57 -8.70
N ASN A 78 1.74 3.59 -7.81
CA ASN A 78 1.13 2.27 -7.91
C ASN A 78 -0.39 2.25 -7.67
N LEU A 79 -0.95 3.27 -6.98
CA LEU A 79 -2.40 3.37 -6.75
C LEU A 79 -3.17 3.76 -8.01
N SER A 80 -2.53 4.38 -8.99
CA SER A 80 -3.19 4.94 -10.18
C SER A 80 -3.93 3.90 -11.05
N ASN A 81 -3.57 2.61 -10.93
CA ASN A 81 -4.13 1.51 -11.72
C ASN A 81 -5.19 0.69 -10.99
N SER A 82 -5.56 1.05 -9.76
CA SER A 82 -6.55 0.30 -8.98
C SER A 82 -7.97 0.75 -9.30
N HIS A 83 -8.94 -0.18 -9.19
CA HIS A 83 -10.36 0.15 -9.25
C HIS A 83 -10.74 1.00 -8.04
N THR A 84 -11.56 2.03 -8.24
CA THR A 84 -11.87 3.00 -7.19
C THR A 84 -13.35 3.31 -7.12
N TYR A 85 -13.85 3.49 -5.87
CA TYR A 85 -15.13 4.11 -5.58
C TYR A 85 -14.92 5.51 -5.04
N PHE A 86 -15.60 6.50 -5.64
CA PHE A 86 -15.63 7.86 -5.14
C PHE A 86 -16.53 7.95 -3.91
N ILE A 87 -15.99 8.53 -2.83
CA ILE A 87 -16.74 8.86 -1.63
C ILE A 87 -16.93 10.37 -1.61
N PRO A 88 -18.17 10.88 -1.82
CA PRO A 88 -18.41 12.30 -1.82
C PRO A 88 -18.02 12.93 -0.49
N GLN A 89 -17.23 13.99 -0.55
CA GLN A 89 -16.87 14.81 0.59
C GLN A 89 -17.49 16.19 0.44
N THR A 90 -17.99 16.74 1.55
CA THR A 90 -18.54 18.09 1.57
C THR A 90 -17.52 19.04 2.19
N ASN A 91 -17.24 20.14 1.49
CA ASN A 91 -16.34 21.20 1.96
C ASN A 91 -14.88 20.78 2.17
N SER A 92 -14.40 19.77 1.44
CA SER A 92 -13.00 19.34 1.48
C SER A 92 -12.22 19.76 0.23
N ILE A 93 -10.95 20.11 0.42
CA ILE A 93 -9.99 20.33 -0.68
C ILE A 93 -9.51 19.00 -1.28
N PHE A 94 -9.91 17.87 -0.72
CA PHE A 94 -9.52 16.55 -1.17
C PHE A 94 -10.74 15.74 -1.63
N ASP A 95 -10.54 14.98 -2.71
CA ASP A 95 -11.42 13.91 -3.14
C ASP A 95 -10.91 12.57 -2.57
N HIS A 96 -11.84 11.78 -2.06
CA HIS A 96 -11.57 10.50 -1.41
C HIS A 96 -12.15 9.35 -2.22
N PHE A 97 -11.32 8.35 -2.51
CA PHE A 97 -11.69 7.14 -3.22
C PHE A 97 -11.27 5.92 -2.41
N LEU A 98 -12.13 4.91 -2.34
CA LEU A 98 -11.74 3.59 -1.88
C LEU A 98 -11.20 2.78 -3.04
N THR A 99 -10.04 2.17 -2.86
CA THR A 99 -9.45 1.24 -3.81
C THR A 99 -9.80 -0.18 -3.38
N TYR A 100 -10.19 -1.03 -4.33
CA TYR A 100 -10.44 -2.44 -4.04
C TYR A 100 -9.93 -3.30 -5.19
N ASN A 101 -9.36 -4.43 -4.81
CA ASN A 101 -8.89 -5.43 -5.77
C ASN A 101 -9.92 -6.53 -6.01
N ASP A 102 -10.95 -6.62 -5.15
CA ASP A 102 -11.96 -7.67 -5.25
C ASP A 102 -13.30 -7.22 -4.62
N PHE A 103 -14.40 -7.37 -5.38
CA PHE A 103 -15.78 -7.07 -4.93
C PHE A 103 -16.25 -7.91 -3.75
N THR A 104 -15.55 -8.99 -3.43
CA THR A 104 -15.92 -9.91 -2.34
C THR A 104 -15.63 -9.37 -0.95
N ARG A 105 -14.89 -8.27 -0.82
CA ARG A 105 -14.52 -7.66 0.48
C ARG A 105 -15.60 -6.80 1.13
N TYR A 106 -16.72 -6.59 0.46
CA TYR A 106 -17.80 -5.79 1.03
C TYR A 106 -18.66 -6.59 2.00
N HIS A 107 -18.69 -6.18 3.25
CA HIS A 107 -19.65 -6.68 4.22
C HIS A 107 -20.92 -5.83 4.12
N ASN A 108 -22.03 -6.42 3.64
CA ASN A 108 -23.33 -5.74 3.48
C ASN A 108 -23.32 -4.51 2.56
N GLY A 109 -22.43 -4.46 1.56
CA GLY A 109 -22.34 -3.34 0.60
C GLY A 109 -21.57 -2.13 1.09
N ASN A 110 -21.00 -2.17 2.28
CA ASN A 110 -20.12 -1.12 2.80
C ASN A 110 -18.65 -1.52 2.61
N PRO A 111 -17.76 -0.55 2.29
CA PRO A 111 -16.33 -0.81 2.20
C PRO A 111 -15.79 -1.30 3.56
N SER A 112 -14.87 -2.25 3.49
CA SER A 112 -14.14 -2.72 4.66
C SER A 112 -13.15 -1.65 5.12
N PRO A 113 -12.91 -1.47 6.43
CA PRO A 113 -11.85 -0.60 6.94
C PRO A 113 -10.44 -0.94 6.40
N ASN A 114 -10.25 -2.14 5.88
CA ASN A 114 -9.00 -2.60 5.30
C ASN A 114 -8.88 -2.37 3.78
N ASP A 115 -9.87 -1.72 3.15
CA ASP A 115 -9.76 -1.37 1.74
C ASP A 115 -8.73 -0.25 1.54
N GLY A 116 -8.00 -0.31 0.45
CA GLY A 116 -7.04 0.72 0.10
C GLY A 116 -7.73 2.07 -0.14
N ILE A 117 -7.00 3.14 0.10
CA ILE A 117 -7.49 4.52 0.00
C ILE A 117 -6.68 5.25 -1.08
N ARG A 118 -7.36 6.05 -1.90
CA ARG A 118 -6.73 7.01 -2.80
C ARG A 118 -7.28 8.40 -2.55
N ILE A 119 -6.40 9.37 -2.37
CA ILE A 119 -6.72 10.78 -2.18
C ILE A 119 -6.17 11.58 -3.35
N THR A 120 -6.92 12.56 -3.82
CA THR A 120 -6.51 13.55 -4.81
C THR A 120 -6.96 14.94 -4.40
N PHE A 121 -6.39 15.98 -5.00
CA PHE A 121 -6.97 17.32 -4.83
C PHE A 121 -8.32 17.41 -5.55
N ASN A 122 -9.25 18.14 -4.92
CA ASN A 122 -10.50 18.53 -5.55
C ASN A 122 -10.26 19.74 -6.43
N GLU A 123 -10.50 19.62 -7.73
CA GLU A 123 -10.23 20.67 -8.73
C GLU A 123 -11.05 21.96 -8.51
N SER A 124 -12.11 21.93 -7.71
CA SER A 124 -12.97 23.08 -7.44
C SER A 124 -12.47 23.99 -6.32
N TYR A 125 -11.42 23.57 -5.58
CA TYR A 125 -10.88 24.36 -4.48
C TYR A 125 -9.79 25.33 -4.91
N ASP A 126 -9.73 26.43 -4.17
CA ASP A 126 -8.78 27.51 -4.41
C ASP A 126 -7.35 27.15 -3.94
N THR A 127 -6.37 27.58 -4.73
CA THR A 127 -4.96 27.30 -4.50
C THR A 127 -4.45 27.89 -3.16
N GLN A 128 -5.01 28.99 -2.66
CA GLN A 128 -4.57 29.59 -1.41
C GLN A 128 -4.85 28.69 -0.20
N SER A 129 -6.02 28.04 -0.20
CA SER A 129 -6.37 27.07 0.87
C SER A 129 -5.37 25.90 0.95
N ILE A 130 -4.79 25.50 -0.19
CA ILE A 130 -3.75 24.47 -0.26
C ILE A 130 -2.41 25.02 0.27
N LEU A 131 -2.03 26.24 -0.15
CA LEU A 131 -0.77 26.87 0.26
C LEU A 131 -0.69 27.06 1.78
N ASP A 132 -1.80 27.38 2.42
CA ASP A 132 -1.86 27.60 3.87
C ASP A 132 -1.58 26.32 4.68
N LEU A 133 -1.71 25.14 4.05
CA LEU A 133 -1.50 23.83 4.67
C LEU A 133 -0.13 23.19 4.37
N LYS A 134 0.70 23.83 3.54
CA LYS A 134 2.04 23.33 3.25
C LYS A 134 2.90 23.24 4.50
N PRO A 135 3.85 22.26 4.56
CA PRO A 135 4.73 22.09 5.71
C PRO A 135 5.57 23.31 6.02
N ASN A 136 6.03 23.41 7.24
CA ASN A 136 7.19 24.22 7.60
C ASN A 136 8.46 23.54 7.07
N ASP A 137 9.50 24.33 6.79
CA ASP A 137 10.81 23.78 6.42
C ASP A 137 11.33 22.85 7.51
N GLY A 138 12.05 21.81 7.12
CA GLY A 138 12.62 20.83 8.06
C GLY A 138 11.62 19.85 8.68
N THR A 139 10.40 19.75 8.15
CA THR A 139 9.39 18.79 8.60
C THR A 139 9.40 17.53 7.74
N VAL A 140 9.42 16.35 8.36
CA VAL A 140 9.35 15.05 7.68
C VAL A 140 8.26 14.16 8.26
N VAL A 141 7.65 13.35 7.43
CA VAL A 141 6.66 12.32 7.80
C VAL A 141 7.27 10.94 7.65
N ILE A 142 7.06 10.05 8.60
CA ILE A 142 7.47 8.65 8.49
C ILE A 142 6.24 7.81 8.09
N TYR A 143 6.30 7.21 6.87
CA TYR A 143 5.26 6.31 6.37
C TYR A 143 5.42 4.91 6.95
N PRO A 144 4.34 4.31 7.55
CA PRO A 144 4.39 3.06 8.29
C PRO A 144 4.31 1.81 7.39
N VAL A 145 5.39 1.48 6.68
CA VAL A 145 5.47 0.30 5.80
C VAL A 145 5.30 -1.00 6.57
N PHE A 146 5.94 -1.11 7.74
CA PHE A 146 5.86 -2.32 8.57
C PHE A 146 4.46 -2.51 9.15
N THR A 147 3.84 -1.43 9.63
CA THR A 147 2.45 -1.50 10.10
C THR A 147 1.50 -1.85 8.96
N SER A 148 1.69 -1.28 7.77
CA SER A 148 0.90 -1.67 6.59
C SER A 148 0.99 -3.17 6.31
N ALA A 149 2.17 -3.75 6.43
CA ALA A 149 2.38 -5.19 6.24
C ALA A 149 1.74 -6.04 7.36
N ALA A 150 1.80 -5.58 8.61
CA ALA A 150 1.21 -6.28 9.77
C ALA A 150 -0.31 -6.45 9.64
N TYR A 151 -0.99 -5.49 9.00
CA TYR A 151 -2.44 -5.50 8.78
C TYR A 151 -2.89 -6.24 7.51
N LYS A 152 -1.96 -6.71 6.66
CA LYS A 152 -2.31 -7.56 5.50
C LYS A 152 -2.75 -8.95 5.93
N THR A 153 -3.33 -9.70 4.99
CA THR A 153 -3.65 -11.12 5.17
C THR A 153 -2.78 -11.97 4.21
N PRO A 154 -1.97 -12.91 4.73
CA PRO A 154 -1.72 -13.20 6.14
C PRO A 154 -0.90 -12.09 6.81
N GLY A 155 -1.18 -11.82 8.10
CA GLY A 155 -0.49 -10.81 8.89
C GLY A 155 -0.73 -10.98 10.39
N PHE A 156 -0.16 -10.09 11.20
CA PHE A 156 -0.18 -10.23 12.65
C PHE A 156 -1.61 -10.30 13.22
N TYR A 157 -2.56 -9.59 12.62
CA TYR A 157 -3.95 -9.59 13.06
C TYR A 157 -4.71 -10.89 12.77
N ASP A 158 -4.24 -11.70 11.82
CA ASP A 158 -4.79 -13.03 11.60
C ASP A 158 -4.39 -14.01 12.73
N TYR A 159 -3.18 -13.83 13.30
CA TYR A 159 -2.74 -14.53 14.50
C TYR A 159 -3.63 -14.19 15.70
N TYR A 160 -3.80 -12.90 16.02
CA TYR A 160 -4.66 -12.46 17.14
C TYR A 160 -6.13 -12.86 16.96
N ALA A 161 -6.61 -12.92 15.72
CA ALA A 161 -7.95 -13.41 15.41
C ALA A 161 -8.09 -14.93 15.47
N GLY A 162 -7.02 -15.67 15.75
CA GLY A 162 -7.01 -17.14 15.80
C GLY A 162 -7.22 -17.82 14.44
N LYS A 163 -6.95 -17.11 13.34
CA LYS A 163 -7.09 -17.62 11.96
C LYS A 163 -5.87 -18.41 11.51
N CYS A 164 -4.72 -18.17 12.10
CA CYS A 164 -3.47 -18.90 11.87
C CYS A 164 -2.63 -18.96 13.15
N ASP A 165 -1.60 -19.79 13.13
CA ASP A 165 -0.62 -19.94 14.19
C ASP A 165 0.51 -18.90 14.11
N GLU A 166 1.63 -19.15 14.76
CA GLU A 166 2.81 -18.26 14.79
C GLU A 166 3.40 -17.94 13.40
N THR A 167 2.99 -18.66 12.36
CA THR A 167 3.42 -18.33 10.98
C THR A 167 2.91 -16.98 10.51
N CYS A 168 1.83 -16.46 11.10
CA CYS A 168 1.31 -15.12 10.80
C CYS A 168 1.98 -13.98 11.58
N VAL A 169 2.93 -14.29 12.45
CA VAL A 169 3.77 -13.29 13.15
C VAL A 169 5.24 -13.44 12.82
N THR A 170 5.58 -14.36 11.90
CA THR A 170 6.95 -14.68 11.48
C THR A 170 7.07 -14.55 9.96
N ASP A 171 8.14 -13.94 9.46
CA ASP A 171 8.46 -13.80 8.03
C ASP A 171 7.33 -13.16 7.18
N ILE A 172 6.62 -12.19 7.74
CA ILE A 172 5.60 -11.44 7.01
C ILE A 172 6.26 -10.45 6.05
N SER A 173 5.93 -10.56 4.75
CA SER A 173 6.48 -9.70 3.73
C SER A 173 5.98 -8.26 3.85
N PHE A 174 6.91 -7.28 3.85
CA PHE A 174 6.60 -5.86 3.79
C PHE A 174 6.81 -5.25 2.39
N GLU A 175 6.92 -6.07 1.36
CA GLU A 175 6.91 -5.59 -0.02
C GLU A 175 5.53 -5.05 -0.40
N ASN A 176 5.52 -3.98 -1.19
CA ASN A 176 4.31 -3.35 -1.70
C ASN A 176 3.27 -3.00 -0.60
N PRO A 177 3.57 -2.03 0.27
CA PRO A 177 2.62 -1.57 1.26
C PRO A 177 1.34 -1.07 0.60
N GLU A 178 0.21 -1.28 1.26
CA GLU A 178 -1.09 -0.80 0.82
C GLU A 178 -1.48 0.44 1.62
N PHE A 179 -2.06 1.44 0.96
CA PHE A 179 -2.64 2.59 1.63
C PHE A 179 -4.01 2.23 2.19
N GLN A 180 -3.99 1.62 3.37
CA GLN A 180 -5.19 1.19 4.07
C GLN A 180 -5.55 2.18 5.18
N PHE A 181 -6.79 2.13 5.62
CA PHE A 181 -7.24 2.88 6.80
C PHE A 181 -6.35 2.58 8.03
N THR A 182 -6.02 1.31 8.24
CA THR A 182 -5.21 0.83 9.36
C THR A 182 -3.74 1.22 9.31
N SER A 183 -3.24 1.73 8.20
CA SER A 183 -1.84 2.18 8.03
C SER A 183 -1.73 3.66 7.69
N SER A 184 -2.68 4.46 8.15
CA SER A 184 -2.74 5.92 7.90
C SER A 184 -2.71 6.29 6.42
N GLY A 185 -3.41 5.51 5.57
CA GLY A 185 -3.37 5.69 4.13
C GLY A 185 -3.91 7.03 3.65
N ALA A 186 -4.95 7.59 4.30
CA ALA A 186 -5.47 8.91 3.97
C ALA A 186 -4.53 10.01 4.43
N SER A 187 -4.08 9.96 5.69
CA SER A 187 -3.14 10.95 6.25
C SER A 187 -1.84 11.01 5.45
N ALA A 188 -1.26 9.86 5.10
CA ALA A 188 -0.04 9.79 4.30
C ALA A 188 -0.19 10.49 2.94
N GLN A 189 -1.26 10.18 2.20
CA GLN A 189 -1.48 10.77 0.89
C GLN A 189 -1.80 12.27 0.97
N ILE A 190 -2.58 12.71 1.96
CA ILE A 190 -2.88 14.13 2.18
C ILE A 190 -1.59 14.91 2.42
N LEU A 191 -0.73 14.45 3.33
CA LEU A 191 0.53 15.12 3.64
C LEU A 191 1.47 15.12 2.43
N TYR A 192 1.53 14.01 1.67
CA TYR A 192 2.30 13.95 0.43
C TYR A 192 1.80 14.96 -0.61
N LEU A 193 0.50 15.05 -0.84
CA LEU A 193 -0.11 16.03 -1.76
C LEU A 193 0.15 17.48 -1.34
N LEU A 194 0.21 17.75 -0.03
CA LEU A 194 0.54 19.07 0.52
C LEU A 194 2.04 19.40 0.42
N GLY A 195 2.88 18.46 0.03
CA GLY A 195 4.31 18.66 -0.20
C GLY A 195 5.19 18.49 1.03
N TYR A 196 4.75 17.70 2.02
CA TYR A 196 5.62 17.25 3.11
C TYR A 196 6.70 16.32 2.59
N ASP A 197 7.90 16.38 3.17
CA ASP A 197 8.95 15.41 2.94
C ASP A 197 8.59 14.08 3.61
N PHE A 198 8.99 12.96 2.96
CA PHE A 198 8.68 11.62 3.43
C PHE A 198 9.92 10.74 3.56
N LEU A 199 9.98 10.05 4.68
CA LEU A 199 10.76 8.83 4.89
C LEU A 199 9.80 7.64 5.04
N THR A 200 10.33 6.44 5.05
CA THR A 200 9.62 5.23 5.48
C THR A 200 10.32 4.63 6.69
N ASP A 201 9.67 3.72 7.41
CA ASP A 201 10.29 2.89 8.46
C ASP A 201 11.63 2.32 7.99
N ILE A 202 11.69 1.84 6.73
CA ILE A 202 12.90 1.25 6.14
C ILE A 202 14.07 2.25 6.07
N HIS A 203 13.78 3.54 5.79
CA HIS A 203 14.81 4.57 5.74
C HIS A 203 15.38 4.82 7.12
N VAL A 204 14.51 4.89 8.12
CA VAL A 204 14.91 5.15 9.52
C VAL A 204 15.65 3.96 10.10
N ASP A 205 15.15 2.73 9.91
CA ASP A 205 15.83 1.54 10.42
C ASP A 205 17.22 1.33 9.80
N LYS A 206 17.37 1.57 8.49
CA LYS A 206 18.68 1.43 7.80
C LYS A 206 19.64 2.55 8.13
N ASN A 207 19.16 3.75 8.39
CA ASN A 207 19.97 4.92 8.69
C ASN A 207 19.27 5.82 9.75
N PRO A 208 19.31 5.44 11.04
CA PRO A 208 18.65 6.19 12.11
C PRO A 208 19.04 7.68 12.17
N GLU A 209 20.30 7.99 11.84
CA GLU A 209 20.84 9.36 11.86
C GLU A 209 20.19 10.29 10.82
N ILE A 210 19.37 9.72 9.90
CA ILE A 210 18.67 10.52 8.89
C ILE A 210 17.72 11.53 9.52
N LEU A 211 17.17 11.23 10.71
CA LEU A 211 16.24 12.09 11.43
C LEU A 211 16.90 13.37 11.93
N GLU A 212 18.22 13.39 12.15
CA GLU A 212 18.97 14.58 12.58
C GLU A 212 18.92 15.73 11.57
N LYS A 213 18.48 15.45 10.32
CA LYS A 213 18.34 16.46 9.28
C LYS A 213 17.05 17.27 9.36
N TYR A 214 16.13 16.86 10.23
CA TYR A 214 14.80 17.42 10.31
C TYR A 214 14.56 18.07 11.68
N ASP A 215 13.85 19.18 11.65
CA ASP A 215 13.49 19.92 12.88
C ASP A 215 12.25 19.29 13.53
N THR A 216 11.36 18.70 12.73
CA THR A 216 10.11 18.09 13.20
C THR A 216 9.88 16.74 12.48
N VAL A 217 9.56 15.71 13.25
CA VAL A 217 9.20 14.38 12.75
C VAL A 217 7.75 14.08 13.07
N ILE A 218 6.97 13.80 12.02
CA ILE A 218 5.57 13.41 12.12
C ILE A 218 5.47 11.89 12.00
N LEU A 219 4.87 11.26 13.00
CA LEU A 219 4.56 9.84 13.01
C LEU A 219 3.10 9.62 12.64
N LEU A 220 2.89 8.74 11.70
CA LEU A 220 1.58 8.17 11.36
C LEU A 220 1.28 6.97 12.28
N HIS A 221 0.60 5.95 11.78
CA HIS A 221 0.40 4.70 12.52
C HIS A 221 1.65 3.81 12.46
N ASN A 222 2.80 4.30 12.94
CA ASN A 222 4.03 3.52 13.05
C ASN A 222 3.98 2.62 14.31
N GLU A 223 3.03 1.68 14.32
CA GLU A 223 2.74 0.81 15.46
C GLU A 223 3.82 -0.26 15.65
N TYR A 224 4.23 -0.88 14.54
CA TYR A 224 5.26 -1.92 14.50
C TYR A 224 6.57 -1.33 14.02
N VAL A 225 7.55 -1.25 14.90
CA VAL A 225 8.87 -0.64 14.62
C VAL A 225 10.01 -1.50 15.11
N THR A 226 11.18 -1.35 14.50
CA THR A 226 12.40 -1.98 15.03
C THR A 226 12.92 -1.26 16.26
N LYS A 227 13.80 -1.93 17.01
CA LYS A 227 14.47 -1.26 18.16
C LYS A 227 15.29 -0.05 17.73
N LYS A 228 15.92 -0.09 16.56
CA LYS A 228 16.72 1.02 16.03
C LYS A 228 15.84 2.21 15.68
N GLU A 229 14.73 1.95 15.04
CA GLU A 229 13.75 2.96 14.67
C GLU A 229 13.14 3.60 15.92
N PHE A 230 12.73 2.77 16.87
CA PHE A 230 12.23 3.25 18.17
C PHE A 230 13.23 4.18 18.86
N ASP A 231 14.50 3.78 18.95
CA ASP A 231 15.54 4.58 19.61
C ASP A 231 15.79 5.91 18.88
N ALA A 232 15.81 5.90 17.54
CA ALA A 232 16.02 7.11 16.76
C ALA A 232 14.86 8.11 16.93
N ILE A 233 13.63 7.61 16.84
CA ILE A 233 12.44 8.44 16.94
C ILE A 233 12.26 8.96 18.36
N SER A 234 12.30 8.10 19.38
CA SER A 234 12.05 8.51 20.77
C SER A 234 13.08 9.50 21.31
N ASN A 235 14.28 9.57 20.74
CA ASN A 235 15.31 10.54 21.06
C ASN A 235 15.19 11.85 20.26
N HIS A 236 14.30 11.95 19.28
CA HIS A 236 14.12 13.19 18.53
C HIS A 236 13.44 14.27 19.37
N PRO A 237 13.91 15.53 19.34
CA PRO A 237 13.44 16.57 20.25
C PRO A 237 12.05 17.13 19.93
N ASN A 238 11.54 16.92 18.73
CA ASN A 238 10.25 17.47 18.31
C ASN A 238 9.45 16.47 17.48
N LEU A 239 8.49 15.82 18.10
CA LEU A 239 7.65 14.78 17.53
C LEU A 239 6.19 15.22 17.47
N ILE A 240 5.51 14.82 16.41
CA ILE A 240 4.05 14.93 16.28
C ILE A 240 3.49 13.54 15.96
N PHE A 241 2.75 12.96 16.90
CA PHE A 241 2.10 11.68 16.73
C PHE A 241 0.66 11.88 16.22
N LEU A 242 0.34 11.39 15.02
CA LEU A 242 -1.02 11.39 14.48
C LEU A 242 -1.81 10.13 14.82
N ASN A 243 -1.19 9.18 15.51
CA ASN A 243 -1.86 7.97 15.96
C ASN A 243 -1.44 7.61 17.39
N PRO A 244 -2.41 7.29 18.27
CA PRO A 244 -2.12 6.90 19.65
C PRO A 244 -1.28 5.62 19.79
N ASN A 245 -1.29 4.72 18.81
CA ASN A 245 -0.56 3.45 18.85
C ASN A 245 0.81 3.47 18.18
N ALA A 246 1.33 4.62 17.81
CA ALA A 246 2.70 4.67 17.29
C ALA A 246 3.71 4.18 18.35
N LEU A 247 4.75 3.48 17.90
CA LEU A 247 5.84 2.91 18.70
C LEU A 247 5.37 1.88 19.75
N TYR A 248 4.44 1.01 19.34
CA TYR A 248 3.77 0.09 20.27
C TYR A 248 4.41 -1.31 20.34
N ALA A 249 4.75 -1.91 19.20
CA ALA A 249 5.26 -3.26 19.13
C ALA A 249 6.62 -3.37 18.44
N GLU A 250 7.51 -4.19 19.02
CA GLU A 250 8.85 -4.42 18.50
C GLU A 250 8.85 -5.54 17.45
N ILE A 251 9.48 -5.27 16.33
CA ILE A 251 9.72 -6.22 15.26
C ILE A 251 11.22 -6.36 14.96
N ASP A 252 11.60 -7.50 14.36
CA ASP A 252 12.87 -7.69 13.68
C ASP A 252 12.64 -7.77 12.17
N VAL A 253 13.62 -7.31 11.37
CA VAL A 253 13.49 -7.15 9.93
C VAL A 253 14.61 -7.86 9.19
N ASN A 254 14.27 -8.73 8.24
CA ASN A 254 15.18 -9.36 7.30
C ASN A 254 15.07 -8.68 5.93
N TYR A 255 16.09 -7.89 5.55
CA TYR A 255 16.13 -7.18 4.28
C TYR A 255 16.57 -8.05 3.08
N ASP A 256 17.13 -9.23 3.31
CA ASP A 256 17.47 -10.14 2.23
C ASP A 256 16.21 -10.70 1.57
N ASP A 257 15.20 -11.01 2.40
CA ASP A 257 13.91 -11.55 1.98
C ASP A 257 12.77 -10.51 2.01
N ASN A 258 13.00 -9.31 2.55
CA ASN A 258 12.01 -8.26 2.83
C ASN A 258 10.86 -8.77 3.70
N THR A 259 11.20 -9.44 4.79
CA THR A 259 10.25 -9.97 5.77
C THR A 259 10.47 -9.36 7.15
N MET A 260 9.44 -9.40 7.98
CA MET A 260 9.49 -8.97 9.37
C MET A 260 8.87 -10.02 10.29
N THR A 261 9.35 -10.05 11.54
CA THR A 261 8.90 -10.96 12.59
C THR A 261 8.53 -10.15 13.82
N LEU A 262 7.37 -10.44 14.42
CA LEU A 262 6.97 -9.83 15.68
C LEU A 262 7.84 -10.37 16.83
N ILE A 263 8.45 -9.48 17.59
CA ILE A 263 9.28 -9.82 18.75
C ILE A 263 8.47 -9.72 20.04
N ARG A 264 7.78 -8.59 20.25
CA ARG A 264 6.95 -8.37 21.44
C ARG A 264 6.04 -7.15 21.29
N GLY A 265 4.95 -7.17 22.04
CA GLY A 265 3.87 -6.18 22.03
C GLY A 265 2.54 -6.86 21.75
N HIS A 266 1.42 -6.23 22.09
CA HIS A 266 0.07 -6.82 21.95
C HIS A 266 -0.06 -8.18 22.65
N ASP A 267 0.45 -8.29 23.87
CA ASP A 267 0.47 -9.54 24.66
C ASP A 267 1.29 -10.68 24.04
N TYR A 268 2.16 -10.39 23.07
CA TYR A 268 3.11 -11.34 22.50
C TYR A 268 4.50 -11.17 23.12
N PRO A 269 5.32 -12.24 23.31
CA PRO A 269 4.97 -13.64 23.07
C PRO A 269 4.13 -14.23 24.23
N PRO A 270 3.31 -15.28 23.98
CA PRO A 270 2.38 -15.84 24.97
C PRO A 270 3.01 -16.31 26.28
N GLU A 271 4.25 -16.78 26.23
CA GLU A 271 5.00 -17.23 27.42
C GLU A 271 5.52 -16.09 28.30
N ASN A 272 5.59 -14.88 27.75
CA ASN A 272 5.98 -13.67 28.48
C ASN A 272 5.25 -12.43 27.91
N PRO A 273 3.94 -12.34 28.13
CA PRO A 273 3.10 -11.32 27.48
C PRO A 273 3.48 -9.92 27.93
N VAL A 274 3.64 -9.01 26.97
CA VAL A 274 3.85 -7.58 27.19
C VAL A 274 2.90 -6.79 26.30
N ALA A 275 2.17 -5.84 26.89
CA ALA A 275 1.23 -5.00 26.15
C ALA A 275 1.99 -4.09 25.18
N ASN A 276 2.87 -3.22 25.68
CA ASN A 276 3.73 -2.37 24.86
C ASN A 276 5.15 -2.95 24.78
N GLY A 277 5.66 -3.21 23.58
CA GLY A 277 6.94 -3.87 23.35
C GLY A 277 8.16 -3.09 23.87
N PHE A 278 8.07 -1.79 24.01
CA PHE A 278 9.17 -0.92 24.44
C PHE A 278 9.01 -0.39 25.87
N GLY A 279 7.83 -0.62 26.49
CA GLY A 279 7.50 0.05 27.75
C GLY A 279 7.42 1.57 27.62
N TYR A 280 7.15 2.06 26.42
CA TYR A 280 7.06 3.47 26.11
C TYR A 280 5.80 4.05 26.75
N ALA A 281 5.97 5.00 27.62
CA ALA A 281 4.90 5.55 28.45
C ALA A 281 4.17 6.74 27.79
N ILE A 282 3.65 6.56 26.59
CA ILE A 282 2.44 7.30 26.27
C ILE A 282 1.41 6.72 27.24
N GLU A 283 0.84 7.56 28.12
CA GLU A 283 -0.02 7.08 29.19
C GLU A 283 -1.11 6.16 28.62
N GLU A 284 -1.36 5.02 29.26
CA GLU A 284 -2.37 4.01 28.89
C GLU A 284 -3.72 4.61 28.46
N LYS A 285 -4.12 5.72 29.07
CA LYS A 285 -5.34 6.46 28.71
C LYS A 285 -5.38 6.99 27.27
N PHE A 286 -4.24 7.12 26.60
CA PHE A 286 -4.18 7.56 25.21
C PHE A 286 -4.30 6.40 24.22
N HIS A 287 -4.03 5.18 24.66
CA HIS A 287 -4.27 3.97 23.88
C HIS A 287 -5.75 3.56 23.85
N GLU A 288 -6.59 4.09 24.76
CA GLU A 288 -8.04 3.88 24.75
C GLU A 288 -8.74 4.45 23.51
N TYR A 289 -8.08 5.33 22.76
CA TYR A 289 -8.64 6.00 21.58
C TYR A 289 -8.60 5.19 20.28
N GLU A 290 -8.08 3.99 20.29
CA GLU A 290 -8.17 3.07 19.15
C GLU A 290 -9.60 2.82 18.69
N TYR A 291 -10.56 3.00 19.57
CA TYR A 291 -11.96 2.71 19.32
C TYR A 291 -12.80 3.94 19.01
N GLU A 292 -12.26 5.16 19.15
CA GLU A 292 -12.97 6.39 18.80
C GLU A 292 -12.75 6.76 17.33
N LEU A 293 -13.44 6.05 16.44
CA LEU A 293 -13.34 6.27 14.99
C LEU A 293 -13.94 7.61 14.53
N GLU A 294 -14.81 8.24 15.32
CA GLU A 294 -15.46 9.50 14.96
C GLU A 294 -14.61 10.73 15.26
N CYS A 295 -13.64 10.61 16.20
CA CYS A 295 -12.66 11.65 16.53
C CYS A 295 -13.31 13.03 16.78
N LEU A 296 -14.42 13.07 17.52
CA LEU A 296 -15.25 14.27 17.68
C LEU A 296 -14.59 15.35 18.53
N ASP A 297 -13.86 14.93 19.57
CA ASP A 297 -13.20 15.81 20.54
C ASP A 297 -11.67 15.79 20.36
N TRP A 298 -11.23 15.78 19.10
CA TRP A 298 -9.80 15.73 18.80
C TRP A 298 -9.03 16.94 19.37
N LYS A 299 -7.84 16.66 19.86
CA LYS A 299 -6.88 17.67 20.29
C LYS A 299 -5.47 17.11 20.26
N PHE A 300 -4.50 17.97 20.04
CA PHE A 300 -3.11 17.68 20.33
C PHE A 300 -2.82 17.87 21.80
N VAL A 301 -2.23 16.88 22.43
CA VAL A 301 -1.82 16.87 23.84
C VAL A 301 -0.30 16.93 23.86
N GLU A 302 0.26 17.84 24.67
CA GLU A 302 1.70 17.97 24.86
C GLU A 302 2.26 16.76 25.59
N ILE A 303 3.39 16.26 25.13
CA ILE A 303 4.20 15.19 25.73
C ILE A 303 5.63 15.69 25.89
N GLU A 304 6.53 14.90 26.52
CA GLU A 304 7.88 15.31 26.88
C GLU A 304 8.67 15.93 25.70
N ASN A 305 8.56 15.33 24.50
CA ASN A 305 9.32 15.73 23.31
C ASN A 305 8.44 16.05 22.10
N GLY A 306 7.22 16.53 22.31
CA GLY A 306 6.34 16.92 21.21
C GLY A 306 4.86 16.91 21.55
N PHE A 307 4.06 16.46 20.59
CA PHE A 307 2.60 16.46 20.69
C PHE A 307 2.02 15.15 20.17
N HIS A 308 0.87 14.80 20.73
CA HIS A 308 0.17 13.58 20.41
C HIS A 308 -1.31 13.87 20.13
N LEU A 309 -1.82 13.46 18.98
CA LEU A 309 -3.24 13.54 18.69
C LEU A 309 -3.99 12.45 19.47
N ASN A 310 -5.04 12.84 20.18
CA ASN A 310 -5.77 11.95 21.10
C ASN A 310 -6.75 10.99 20.42
N CYS A 311 -6.75 10.87 19.10
CA CYS A 311 -7.61 9.97 18.35
C CYS A 311 -6.96 9.59 17.02
N TYR A 312 -7.55 8.61 16.31
CA TYR A 312 -7.07 8.19 15.00
C TYR A 312 -7.76 8.99 13.88
N PRO A 313 -7.07 9.90 13.16
CA PRO A 313 -7.72 10.90 12.31
C PRO A 313 -8.22 10.39 10.96
N GLU A 314 -7.96 9.15 10.58
CA GLU A 314 -8.19 8.64 9.21
C GLU A 314 -9.62 8.83 8.69
N SER A 315 -10.62 8.74 9.59
CA SER A 315 -12.02 8.95 9.21
C SER A 315 -12.39 10.40 8.95
N ILE A 316 -11.63 11.35 9.52
CA ILE A 316 -12.00 12.78 9.50
C ILE A 316 -11.00 13.68 8.81
N ILE A 317 -9.73 13.26 8.64
CA ILE A 317 -8.65 14.14 8.15
C ILE A 317 -8.92 14.68 6.75
N VAL A 318 -9.66 13.94 5.91
CA VAL A 318 -10.07 14.37 4.58
C VAL A 318 -10.98 15.60 4.62
N ASN A 319 -11.81 15.71 5.66
CA ASN A 319 -12.83 16.76 5.81
C ASN A 319 -12.48 17.82 6.85
N ASN A 320 -11.57 17.51 7.78
CA ASN A 320 -11.26 18.37 8.92
C ASN A 320 -9.89 19.04 8.74
N LEU A 321 -9.87 20.12 7.95
CA LEU A 321 -8.64 20.86 7.66
C LEU A 321 -8.04 21.53 8.90
N GLU A 322 -8.80 21.71 9.99
CA GLU A 322 -8.31 22.33 11.22
C GLU A 322 -7.28 21.45 11.92
N ILE A 323 -7.33 20.11 11.77
CA ILE A 323 -6.28 19.21 12.24
C ILE A 323 -4.95 19.52 11.54
N LEU A 324 -4.97 19.70 10.22
CA LEU A 324 -3.78 20.01 9.42
C LEU A 324 -3.21 21.39 9.78
N LYS A 325 -4.08 22.40 9.96
CA LYS A 325 -3.65 23.75 10.39
C LYS A 325 -3.03 23.69 11.76
N LYS A 326 -3.67 22.99 12.70
CA LYS A 326 -3.16 22.88 14.08
C LYS A 326 -1.83 22.15 14.13
N MET A 327 -1.69 21.05 13.37
CA MET A 327 -0.42 20.32 13.25
C MET A 327 0.72 21.23 12.76
N LYS A 328 0.43 22.10 11.79
CA LYS A 328 1.42 23.05 11.25
C LYS A 328 1.84 24.14 12.25
N GLU A 329 1.00 24.46 13.22
CA GLU A 329 1.29 25.46 14.27
C GLU A 329 2.20 24.91 15.39
N LEU A 330 2.35 23.58 15.48
CA LEU A 330 3.19 22.89 16.46
C LEU A 330 4.63 22.81 16.02
#